data_fbd0d7838b8169871d1ce529087de10b
#
_entry.id   fbd0d7838b8169871d1ce529087de10b
#
_cell.length_a   1.000
_cell.length_b   1.000
_cell.length_c   1.000
_cell.angle_alpha   90.00
_cell.angle_beta   90.00
_cell.angle_gamma   90.00
#
_symmetry.space_group_name_H-M   'P 1'
#
loop_
_entity.id
_entity.type
_entity.pdbx_description
1 polymer ?
#
loop_
_entity_poly.entity_id
_entity_poly.type
_entity_poly.pdbx_seq_one_letter_code
_entity_poly.pdbx_strand_id
1 'polypeptide(L)'
;MNILRVRCRNLEEFEEHYLPDVPNGGVFCPTTTELSPGTPVVVEMACDGLPNKVLIRGIVTAWRPALPRMRVRAGATVAFEADESNKRDFVIQTLRGERPTTRRRKHTRIPIGIPCKIRVASGLEATDAELREISVSGGLVLGPLQPAIGTDVVLDITPPGSEASFDLSGRVVYHAGEHQTGVRFIYREGGGSRRLRELVRRFKTM
;
A
#
# COMPACT_ATOMS: atom_id res chain seq x y z
N MET A 1 3.33 -12.64 -0.02
CA MET A 1 2.32 -11.68 0.53
C MET A 1 0.96 -12.03 -0.05
N ASN A 2 -0.04 -12.33 0.79
CA ASN A 2 -1.39 -12.71 0.33
C ASN A 2 -2.17 -11.45 -0.05
N ILE A 3 -2.68 -11.38 -1.29
CA ILE A 3 -3.52 -10.28 -1.74
C ILE A 3 -4.96 -10.77 -1.85
N LEU A 4 -5.83 -10.22 -1.01
CA LEU A 4 -7.27 -10.45 -1.06
C LEU A 4 -7.94 -9.33 -1.85
N ARG A 5 -9.04 -9.63 -2.55
CA ARG A 5 -9.70 -8.66 -3.43
C ARG A 5 -11.14 -8.43 -3.01
N VAL A 6 -11.49 -7.15 -2.85
CA VAL A 6 -12.87 -6.71 -2.67
C VAL A 6 -13.24 -5.82 -3.85
N ARG A 7 -14.32 -6.17 -4.52
CA ARG A 7 -14.87 -5.40 -5.63
C ARG A 7 -16.26 -4.93 -5.27
N CYS A 8 -16.55 -3.67 -5.50
CA CYS A 8 -17.87 -3.08 -5.28
C CYS A 8 -18.19 -2.07 -6.38
N ARG A 9 -19.42 -2.05 -6.82
CA ARG A 9 -19.93 -1.13 -7.85
C ARG A 9 -20.37 0.21 -7.26
N ASN A 10 -20.79 0.21 -6.00
CA ASN A 10 -21.33 1.37 -5.32
C ASN A 10 -21.04 1.30 -3.79
N LEU A 11 -21.49 2.32 -3.08
CA LEU A 11 -21.34 2.40 -1.62
C LEU A 11 -22.09 1.26 -0.90
N GLU A 12 -23.29 0.91 -1.34
CA GLU A 12 -24.10 -0.14 -0.71
C GLU A 12 -23.39 -1.50 -0.74
N GLU A 13 -22.84 -1.90 -1.90
CA GLU A 13 -22.04 -3.13 -1.99
C GLU A 13 -20.74 -3.05 -1.16
N PHE A 14 -20.16 -1.86 -1.00
CA PHE A 14 -19.01 -1.69 -0.11
C PHE A 14 -19.43 -1.89 1.35
N GLU A 15 -20.55 -1.32 1.78
CA GLU A 15 -21.04 -1.43 3.16
C GLU A 15 -21.41 -2.87 3.54
N GLU A 16 -21.83 -3.72 2.58
CA GLU A 16 -22.01 -5.15 2.79
C GLU A 16 -20.71 -5.88 3.18
N HIS A 17 -19.58 -5.37 2.74
CA HIS A 17 -18.26 -5.93 3.04
C HIS A 17 -17.57 -5.25 4.21
N TYR A 18 -17.88 -3.98 4.48
CA TYR A 18 -17.22 -3.18 5.50
C TYR A 18 -17.67 -3.55 6.90
N LEU A 19 -16.73 -3.68 7.82
CA LEU A 19 -16.94 -4.09 9.20
C LEU A 19 -16.44 -2.96 10.13
N PRO A 20 -17.30 -2.01 10.49
CA PRO A 20 -16.91 -0.86 11.32
C PRO A 20 -16.54 -1.27 12.75
N ASP A 21 -17.12 -2.36 13.27
CA ASP A 21 -16.94 -2.81 14.65
C ASP A 21 -15.61 -3.54 14.89
N VAL A 22 -14.88 -3.85 13.82
CA VAL A 22 -13.53 -4.42 13.92
C VAL A 22 -12.55 -3.31 14.27
N PRO A 23 -11.57 -3.53 15.18
CA PRO A 23 -10.56 -2.54 15.50
C PRO A 23 -9.90 -1.93 14.27
N ASN A 24 -9.83 -0.60 14.21
CA ASN A 24 -9.39 0.19 13.05
C ASN A 24 -10.26 0.04 11.79
N GLY A 25 -11.45 -0.58 11.90
CA GLY A 25 -12.28 -0.99 10.79
C GLY A 25 -11.72 -2.24 10.10
N GLY A 26 -12.57 -2.89 9.32
CA GLY A 26 -12.18 -4.11 8.64
C GLY A 26 -13.06 -4.38 7.43
N VAL A 27 -12.82 -5.51 6.78
CA VAL A 27 -13.59 -5.91 5.62
C VAL A 27 -13.69 -7.43 5.51
N PHE A 28 -14.83 -7.91 5.04
CA PHE A 28 -15.00 -9.28 4.63
C PHE A 28 -14.49 -9.44 3.19
N CYS A 29 -13.49 -10.30 3.01
CA CYS A 29 -12.89 -10.60 1.72
C CYS A 29 -13.33 -12.00 1.25
N PRO A 30 -14.16 -12.11 0.21
CA PRO A 30 -14.50 -13.41 -0.39
C PRO A 30 -13.23 -14.12 -0.87
N THR A 31 -12.98 -15.33 -0.37
CA THR A 31 -11.89 -16.20 -0.79
C THR A 31 -12.18 -17.65 -0.43
N THR A 32 -11.79 -18.56 -1.31
CA THR A 32 -11.87 -20.00 -1.04
C THR A 32 -10.60 -20.52 -0.35
N THR A 33 -9.53 -19.75 -0.35
CA THR A 33 -8.28 -20.09 0.34
C THR A 33 -8.49 -19.92 1.84
N GLU A 34 -8.29 -20.98 2.60
CA GLU A 34 -8.28 -20.92 4.04
C GLU A 34 -7.07 -20.13 4.54
N LEU A 35 -7.33 -19.19 5.43
CA LEU A 35 -6.33 -18.31 6.01
C LEU A 35 -6.45 -18.35 7.54
N SER A 36 -5.34 -18.60 8.20
CA SER A 36 -5.30 -18.63 9.66
C SER A 36 -5.42 -17.22 10.25
N PRO A 37 -6.12 -17.05 11.38
CA PRO A 37 -6.06 -15.80 12.15
C PRO A 37 -4.61 -15.38 12.44
N GLY A 38 -4.32 -14.08 12.39
CA GLY A 38 -2.97 -13.53 12.54
C GLY A 38 -2.19 -13.44 11.22
N THR A 39 -2.68 -14.03 10.11
CA THR A 39 -1.99 -13.94 8.81
C THR A 39 -2.02 -12.50 8.27
N PRO A 40 -0.85 -11.89 7.97
CA PRO A 40 -0.79 -10.59 7.33
C PRO A 40 -1.20 -10.69 5.86
N VAL A 41 -2.05 -9.76 5.43
CA VAL A 41 -2.60 -9.71 4.08
C VAL A 41 -2.64 -8.27 3.56
N VAL A 42 -2.76 -8.13 2.25
CA VAL A 42 -3.10 -6.85 1.62
C VAL A 42 -4.46 -6.98 0.96
N VAL A 43 -5.36 -6.08 1.31
CA VAL A 43 -6.68 -5.98 0.68
C VAL A 43 -6.61 -5.02 -0.50
N GLU A 44 -6.83 -5.52 -1.72
CA GLU A 44 -7.02 -4.72 -2.93
C GLU A 44 -8.50 -4.33 -3.02
N MET A 45 -8.82 -3.08 -2.75
CA MET A 45 -10.16 -2.53 -2.90
C MET A 45 -10.32 -1.88 -4.28
N ALA A 46 -11.27 -2.36 -5.06
CA ALA A 46 -11.56 -1.91 -6.40
C ALA A 46 -13.06 -1.59 -6.53
N CYS A 47 -13.44 -0.37 -6.15
CA CYS A 47 -14.82 0.10 -6.23
C CYS A 47 -14.94 1.15 -7.36
N ASP A 48 -16.06 1.16 -8.09
CA ASP A 48 -16.22 2.01 -9.27
C ASP A 48 -16.14 3.52 -8.96
N GLY A 49 -16.52 3.93 -7.76
CA GLY A 49 -16.36 5.32 -7.29
C GLY A 49 -14.92 5.73 -6.94
N LEU A 50 -13.96 4.80 -6.87
CA LEU A 50 -12.59 5.12 -6.54
C LEU A 50 -11.77 5.49 -7.78
N PRO A 51 -10.93 6.53 -7.73
CA PRO A 51 -10.08 6.93 -8.86
C PRO A 51 -9.03 5.88 -9.22
N ASN A 52 -8.67 5.02 -8.27
CA ASN A 52 -7.72 3.90 -8.42
C ASN A 52 -8.03 2.82 -7.42
N LYS A 53 -7.47 1.62 -7.66
CA LYS A 53 -7.43 0.59 -6.64
C LYS A 53 -6.65 1.08 -5.42
N VAL A 54 -7.18 0.81 -4.24
CA VAL A 54 -6.54 1.12 -2.96
C VAL A 54 -6.10 -0.19 -2.31
N LEU A 55 -4.83 -0.26 -1.94
CA LEU A 55 -4.27 -1.42 -1.25
C LEU A 55 -4.05 -1.06 0.21
N ILE A 56 -4.74 -1.79 1.09
CA ILE A 56 -4.72 -1.58 2.53
C ILE A 56 -4.14 -2.83 3.20
N ARG A 57 -3.17 -2.66 4.08
CA ARG A 57 -2.64 -3.76 4.89
C ARG A 57 -3.63 -4.11 6.00
N GLY A 58 -3.65 -5.38 6.35
CA GLY A 58 -4.47 -5.87 7.43
C GLY A 58 -4.07 -7.26 7.89
N ILE A 59 -4.72 -7.70 8.94
CA ILE A 59 -4.49 -8.99 9.57
C ILE A 59 -5.81 -9.78 9.52
N VAL A 60 -5.73 -11.03 9.11
CA VAL A 60 -6.88 -11.95 9.16
C VAL A 60 -7.27 -12.16 10.62
N THR A 61 -8.52 -11.88 10.95
CA THR A 61 -9.09 -12.14 12.28
C THR A 61 -9.90 -13.43 12.33
N ALA A 62 -10.52 -13.80 11.22
CA ALA A 62 -11.30 -15.03 11.09
C ALA A 62 -11.37 -15.46 9.63
N TRP A 63 -11.57 -16.74 9.39
CA TRP A 63 -11.95 -17.30 8.11
C TRP A 63 -13.16 -18.22 8.28
N ARG A 64 -14.04 -18.24 7.29
CA ARG A 64 -15.21 -19.13 7.28
C ARG A 64 -15.36 -19.86 5.95
N PRO A 65 -15.75 -21.14 5.96
CA PRO A 65 -16.07 -21.88 4.75
C PRO A 65 -17.39 -21.39 4.11
N ALA A 66 -17.60 -21.77 2.86
CA ALA A 66 -18.89 -21.57 2.23
C ALA A 66 -19.97 -22.48 2.88
N LEU A 67 -21.15 -21.91 3.09
CA LEU A 67 -22.34 -22.65 3.50
C LEU A 67 -23.43 -22.48 2.42
N PRO A 68 -23.42 -23.32 1.35
CA PRO A 68 -24.28 -23.12 0.18
C PRO A 68 -25.78 -23.12 0.53
N ARG A 69 -26.21 -23.96 1.47
CA ARG A 69 -27.62 -24.03 1.94
C ARG A 69 -28.09 -22.71 2.56
N MET A 70 -27.17 -21.94 3.15
CA MET A 70 -27.44 -20.65 3.78
C MET A 70 -27.04 -19.46 2.88
N ARG A 71 -26.60 -19.72 1.65
CA ARG A 71 -26.06 -18.71 0.72
C ARG A 71 -24.89 -17.90 1.29
N VAL A 72 -24.14 -18.48 2.23
CA VAL A 72 -22.95 -17.86 2.84
C VAL A 72 -21.73 -18.17 1.99
N ARG A 73 -21.01 -17.12 1.60
CA ARG A 73 -19.75 -17.25 0.84
C ARG A 73 -18.57 -17.55 1.78
N ALA A 74 -17.63 -18.38 1.30
CA ALA A 74 -16.34 -18.51 1.95
C ALA A 74 -15.58 -17.19 1.93
N GLY A 75 -14.83 -16.92 2.99
CA GLY A 75 -14.02 -15.70 3.02
C GLY A 75 -13.35 -15.44 4.36
N ALA A 76 -12.45 -14.47 4.34
CA ALA A 76 -11.72 -14.00 5.49
C ALA A 76 -12.23 -12.65 5.97
N THR A 77 -12.35 -12.50 7.29
CA THR A 77 -12.48 -11.19 7.95
C THR A 77 -11.10 -10.64 8.19
N VAL A 78 -10.86 -9.41 7.72
CA VAL A 78 -9.58 -8.73 7.83
C VAL A 78 -9.76 -7.44 8.61
N ALA A 79 -9.02 -7.28 9.71
CA ALA A 79 -8.86 -6.01 10.42
C ALA A 79 -7.77 -5.18 9.73
N PHE A 80 -8.00 -3.89 9.50
CA PHE A 80 -6.98 -3.01 8.94
C PHE A 80 -5.92 -2.66 9.99
N GLU A 81 -4.68 -2.47 9.57
CA GLU A 81 -3.63 -1.97 10.44
C GLU A 81 -3.90 -0.51 10.83
N ALA A 82 -3.53 -0.12 12.05
CA ALA A 82 -3.84 1.20 12.60
C ALA A 82 -3.27 2.36 11.75
N ASP A 83 -2.11 2.16 11.17
CA ASP A 83 -1.43 3.15 10.33
C ASP A 83 -1.98 3.25 8.89
N GLU A 84 -2.96 2.41 8.55
CA GLU A 84 -3.69 2.44 7.27
C GLU A 84 -5.00 3.24 7.35
N SER A 85 -5.30 3.86 8.49
CA SER A 85 -6.52 4.67 8.73
C SER A 85 -6.77 5.71 7.63
N ASN A 86 -5.72 6.42 7.19
CA ASN A 86 -5.84 7.39 6.10
C ASN A 86 -6.35 6.79 4.78
N LYS A 87 -5.99 5.55 4.47
CA LYS A 87 -6.46 4.86 3.25
C LYS A 87 -7.88 4.37 3.42
N ARG A 88 -8.22 3.82 4.59
CA ARG A 88 -9.58 3.44 4.93
C ARG A 88 -10.52 4.64 4.80
N ASP A 89 -10.18 5.75 5.45
CA ASP A 89 -10.99 6.97 5.44
C ASP A 89 -11.10 7.57 4.03
N PHE A 90 -10.02 7.50 3.24
CA PHE A 90 -10.05 7.89 1.83
C PHE A 90 -11.08 7.07 1.04
N VAL A 91 -11.14 5.75 1.23
CA VAL A 91 -12.11 4.88 0.55
C VAL A 91 -13.53 5.28 0.96
N ILE A 92 -13.81 5.34 2.27
CA ILE A 92 -15.14 5.64 2.80
C ILE A 92 -15.63 7.01 2.31
N GLN A 93 -14.85 8.07 2.51
CA GLN A 93 -15.20 9.44 2.13
C GLN A 93 -15.38 9.60 0.62
N THR A 94 -14.56 8.89 -0.19
CA THR A 94 -14.69 8.95 -1.65
C THR A 94 -15.97 8.28 -2.12
N LEU A 95 -16.31 7.11 -1.58
CA LEU A 95 -17.55 6.40 -1.94
C LEU A 95 -18.81 7.13 -1.46
N ARG A 96 -18.74 7.85 -0.34
CA ARG A 96 -19.82 8.73 0.15
C ARG A 96 -19.94 10.03 -0.61
N GLY A 97 -19.04 10.35 -1.52
CA GLY A 97 -19.01 11.61 -2.25
C GLY A 97 -18.58 12.82 -1.40
N GLU A 98 -18.01 12.58 -0.23
CA GLU A 98 -17.56 13.62 0.72
C GLU A 98 -16.21 14.23 0.31
N ARG A 99 -15.50 13.60 -0.61
CA ARG A 99 -14.21 14.08 -1.14
C ARG A 99 -14.31 14.53 -2.59
N PRO A 100 -13.64 15.63 -2.95
CA PRO A 100 -13.50 16.02 -4.35
C PRO A 100 -12.74 14.92 -5.10
N THR A 101 -13.14 14.68 -6.34
CA THR A 101 -12.53 13.68 -7.23
C THR A 101 -11.03 13.92 -7.35
N THR A 102 -10.21 13.06 -6.78
CA THR A 102 -8.75 13.17 -6.87
C THR A 102 -8.27 12.67 -8.23
N ARG A 103 -7.24 13.34 -8.77
CA ARG A 103 -6.66 12.96 -10.06
C ARG A 103 -6.22 11.49 -10.04
N ARG A 104 -6.66 10.71 -11.04
CA ARG A 104 -6.28 9.31 -11.19
C ARG A 104 -4.75 9.17 -11.25
N ARG A 105 -4.20 8.31 -10.38
CA ARG A 105 -2.76 8.02 -10.38
C ARG A 105 -2.42 7.16 -11.59
N LYS A 106 -1.29 7.45 -12.25
CA LYS A 106 -0.82 6.66 -13.39
C LYS A 106 -0.41 5.22 -13.00
N HIS A 107 0.05 5.02 -11.76
CA HIS A 107 0.55 3.75 -11.25
C HIS A 107 -0.01 3.45 -9.87
N THR A 108 -0.44 2.22 -9.67
CA THR A 108 -0.87 1.71 -8.36
C THR A 108 0.35 1.62 -7.44
N ARG A 109 0.20 2.02 -6.19
CA ARG A 109 1.20 1.85 -5.14
C ARG A 109 0.96 0.53 -4.43
N ILE A 110 2.04 -0.18 -4.15
CA ILE A 110 2.03 -1.45 -3.44
C ILE A 110 2.59 -1.18 -2.04
N PRO A 111 1.87 -1.53 -0.97
CA PRO A 111 2.41 -1.49 0.38
C PRO A 111 3.45 -2.62 0.53
N ILE A 112 4.65 -2.29 0.98
CA ILE A 112 5.77 -3.26 1.04
C ILE A 112 6.43 -3.34 2.40
N GLY A 113 6.65 -2.23 3.11
CA GLY A 113 7.31 -2.24 4.43
C GLY A 113 8.74 -2.79 4.38
N ILE A 114 9.63 -2.19 3.57
CA ILE A 114 11.02 -2.64 3.45
C ILE A 114 11.95 -1.66 4.15
N PRO A 115 12.89 -2.14 5.00
CA PRO A 115 13.96 -1.31 5.51
C PRO A 115 14.77 -0.69 4.35
N CYS A 116 15.09 0.58 4.47
CA CYS A 116 15.93 1.30 3.52
C CYS A 116 16.73 2.38 4.26
N LYS A 117 17.69 2.99 3.56
CA LYS A 117 18.34 4.21 4.02
C LYS A 117 17.96 5.35 3.10
N ILE A 118 17.77 6.54 3.67
CA ILE A 118 17.53 7.77 2.91
C ILE A 118 18.62 8.78 3.21
N ARG A 119 19.12 9.45 2.18
CA ARG A 119 20.03 10.59 2.31
C ARG A 119 19.67 11.69 1.33
N VAL A 120 20.01 12.92 1.66
CA VAL A 120 19.98 14.02 0.69
C VAL A 120 21.07 13.78 -0.37
N ALA A 121 20.77 14.02 -1.64
CA ALA A 121 21.71 13.71 -2.73
C ALA A 121 23.04 14.47 -2.65
N SER A 122 23.05 15.67 -2.05
CA SER A 122 24.24 16.48 -1.80
C SER A 122 24.96 16.14 -0.48
N GLY A 123 24.37 15.27 0.36
CA GLY A 123 24.92 14.89 1.67
C GLY A 123 25.48 13.48 1.67
N LEU A 124 26.33 13.19 2.66
CA LEU A 124 26.94 11.87 2.86
C LEU A 124 26.20 11.06 3.94
N GLU A 125 25.51 11.72 4.86
CA GLU A 125 24.80 11.05 5.96
C GLU A 125 23.52 10.37 5.47
N ALA A 126 23.45 9.06 5.69
CA ALA A 126 22.28 8.26 5.42
C ALA A 126 21.56 7.94 6.74
N THR A 127 20.26 8.07 6.74
CA THR A 127 19.39 7.82 7.89
C THR A 127 18.55 6.58 7.62
N ASP A 128 18.39 5.73 8.63
CA ASP A 128 17.54 4.55 8.57
C ASP A 128 16.07 4.96 8.41
N ALA A 129 15.39 4.28 7.52
CA ALA A 129 14.00 4.54 7.16
C ALA A 129 13.30 3.26 6.68
N GLU A 130 12.01 3.35 6.43
CA GLU A 130 11.20 2.26 5.87
C GLU A 130 10.52 2.74 4.59
N LEU A 131 10.67 2.01 3.50
CA LEU A 131 9.90 2.21 2.29
C LEU A 131 8.55 1.51 2.44
N ARG A 132 7.51 2.29 2.80
CA ARG A 132 6.15 1.80 3.12
C ARG A 132 5.35 1.43 1.88
N GLU A 133 5.48 2.22 0.83
CA GLU A 133 4.77 2.02 -0.43
C GLU A 133 5.71 2.24 -1.60
N ILE A 134 5.53 1.46 -2.65
CA ILE A 134 6.27 1.62 -3.89
C ILE A 134 5.37 1.54 -5.12
N SER A 135 5.72 2.31 -6.13
CA SER A 135 5.23 2.18 -7.51
C SER A 135 6.39 2.38 -8.47
N VAL A 136 6.16 2.18 -9.76
CA VAL A 136 7.19 2.49 -10.77
C VAL A 136 7.55 3.97 -10.87
N SER A 137 6.78 4.88 -10.28
CA SER A 137 7.02 6.33 -10.39
C SER A 137 7.42 6.99 -9.08
N GLY A 138 7.35 6.29 -7.95
CA GLY A 138 7.67 6.87 -6.64
C GLY A 138 7.33 5.95 -5.50
N GLY A 139 7.67 6.37 -4.29
CA GLY A 139 7.42 5.67 -3.04
C GLY A 139 7.01 6.60 -1.90
N LEU A 140 6.57 6.00 -0.80
CA LEU A 140 6.36 6.65 0.48
C LEU A 140 7.38 6.10 1.47
N VAL A 141 8.18 6.98 2.03
CA VAL A 141 9.23 6.64 3.01
C VAL A 141 8.80 7.13 4.37
N LEU A 142 8.90 6.26 5.36
CA LEU A 142 8.72 6.57 6.78
C LEU A 142 10.10 6.63 7.44
N GLY A 143 10.44 7.74 8.06
CA GLY A 143 11.72 7.92 8.75
C GLY A 143 11.88 9.30 9.34
N PRO A 144 12.87 9.48 10.23
CA PRO A 144 13.07 10.76 10.94
C PRO A 144 13.53 11.88 10.01
N LEU A 145 14.18 11.56 8.88
CA LEU A 145 14.64 12.55 7.92
C LEU A 145 13.47 13.01 7.03
N GLN A 146 13.10 14.27 7.13
CA GLN A 146 12.09 14.93 6.28
C GLN A 146 12.70 16.09 5.49
N PRO A 147 13.38 15.84 4.37
CA PRO A 147 13.95 16.90 3.54
C PRO A 147 12.84 17.75 2.95
N ALA A 148 13.12 19.04 2.73
CA ALA A 148 12.16 19.96 2.12
C ALA A 148 11.63 19.46 0.76
N ILE A 149 10.39 19.82 0.42
CA ILE A 149 9.80 19.50 -0.89
C ILE A 149 10.68 20.11 -2.00
N GLY A 150 10.97 19.33 -3.02
CA GLY A 150 11.88 19.69 -4.11
C GLY A 150 13.31 19.19 -3.92
N THR A 151 13.69 18.74 -2.72
CA THR A 151 15.04 18.21 -2.46
C THR A 151 15.24 16.87 -3.18
N ASP A 152 16.40 16.73 -3.82
CA ASP A 152 16.84 15.46 -4.40
C ASP A 152 17.40 14.55 -3.29
N VAL A 153 16.94 13.30 -3.30
CA VAL A 153 17.29 12.27 -2.32
C VAL A 153 17.73 10.98 -3.01
N VAL A 154 18.47 10.17 -2.28
CA VAL A 154 18.84 8.81 -2.70
C VAL A 154 18.34 7.84 -1.64
N LEU A 155 17.63 6.82 -2.09
CA LEU A 155 17.20 5.69 -1.28
C LEU A 155 18.11 4.51 -1.58
N ASP A 156 18.75 3.95 -0.56
CA ASP A 156 19.46 2.68 -0.64
C ASP A 156 18.51 1.57 -0.17
N ILE A 157 18.17 0.67 -1.08
CA ILE A 157 17.14 -0.34 -0.88
C ILE A 157 17.77 -1.72 -1.05
N THR A 158 17.61 -2.58 -0.04
CA THR A 158 17.93 -4.00 -0.15
C THR A 158 16.64 -4.80 -0.36
N PRO A 159 16.42 -5.36 -1.57
CA PRO A 159 15.23 -6.16 -1.84
C PRO A 159 15.17 -7.40 -0.94
N PRO A 160 13.98 -7.84 -0.49
CA PRO A 160 13.84 -9.09 0.23
C PRO A 160 14.43 -10.27 -0.53
N GLY A 161 15.27 -11.07 0.16
CA GLY A 161 15.96 -12.22 -0.43
C GLY A 161 17.15 -11.85 -1.31
N SER A 162 17.63 -10.60 -1.26
CA SER A 162 18.87 -10.15 -1.93
C SER A 162 19.87 -9.65 -0.90
N GLU A 163 21.15 -9.99 -1.08
CA GLU A 163 22.24 -9.42 -0.29
C GLU A 163 22.75 -8.09 -0.89
N ALA A 164 22.38 -7.81 -2.13
CA ALA A 164 22.80 -6.61 -2.85
C ALA A 164 21.75 -5.50 -2.72
N SER A 165 22.18 -4.34 -2.20
CA SER A 165 21.41 -3.11 -2.25
C SER A 165 21.55 -2.40 -3.60
N PHE A 166 20.66 -1.45 -3.86
CA PHE A 166 20.78 -0.54 -4.99
C PHE A 166 20.25 0.85 -4.64
N ASP A 167 20.89 1.82 -5.21
CA ASP A 167 20.53 3.24 -5.08
C ASP A 167 19.37 3.61 -6.01
N LEU A 168 18.39 4.32 -5.48
CA LEU A 168 17.27 4.85 -6.21
C LEU A 168 17.18 6.37 -6.00
N SER A 169 17.54 7.13 -7.02
CA SER A 169 17.42 8.58 -6.98
C SER A 169 15.97 9.04 -7.06
N GLY A 170 15.64 10.08 -6.32
CA GLY A 170 14.30 10.64 -6.33
C GLY A 170 14.28 12.10 -5.87
N ARG A 171 13.09 12.70 -5.95
CA ARG A 171 12.81 14.06 -5.47
C ARG A 171 11.64 14.03 -4.51
N VAL A 172 11.77 14.71 -3.39
CA VAL A 172 10.69 14.91 -2.43
C VAL A 172 9.58 15.72 -3.08
N VAL A 173 8.34 15.22 -3.07
CA VAL A 173 7.20 15.87 -3.74
C VAL A 173 6.06 16.24 -2.78
N TYR A 174 5.96 15.61 -1.61
CA TYR A 174 5.00 15.95 -0.56
C TYR A 174 5.39 15.30 0.77
N HIS A 175 4.77 15.77 1.86
CA HIS A 175 4.76 15.10 3.16
C HIS A 175 3.32 14.64 3.45
N ALA A 176 3.15 13.35 3.82
CA ALA A 176 1.83 12.78 4.09
C ALA A 176 1.45 12.84 5.58
N GLY A 177 2.39 13.29 6.42
CA GLY A 177 2.25 13.40 7.86
C GLY A 177 3.63 13.48 8.51
N GLU A 178 3.66 13.39 9.83
CA GLU A 178 4.90 13.33 10.58
C GLU A 178 5.73 12.11 10.15
N HIS A 179 6.98 12.31 9.84
CA HIS A 179 7.93 11.30 9.38
C HIS A 179 7.58 10.58 8.06
N GLN A 180 6.58 11.05 7.29
CA GLN A 180 6.18 10.43 6.02
C GLN A 180 6.51 11.32 4.82
N THR A 181 7.47 10.88 4.01
CA THR A 181 7.98 11.61 2.84
C THR A 181 7.64 10.90 1.55
N GLY A 182 6.88 11.59 0.69
CA GLY A 182 6.57 11.12 -0.67
C GLY A 182 7.69 11.47 -1.65
N VAL A 183 8.27 10.46 -2.27
CA VAL A 183 9.40 10.59 -3.21
C VAL A 183 8.96 10.20 -4.60
N ARG A 184 9.23 11.06 -5.60
CA ARG A 184 9.13 10.74 -7.03
C ARG A 184 10.49 10.23 -7.51
N PHE A 185 10.53 9.06 -8.12
CA PHE A 185 11.78 8.49 -8.63
C PHE A 185 12.25 9.21 -9.88
N ILE A 186 13.57 9.43 -9.97
CA ILE A 186 14.27 10.03 -11.09
C ILE A 186 15.13 8.94 -11.72
N TYR A 187 14.81 8.57 -12.94
CA TYR A 187 15.60 7.60 -13.68
C TYR A 187 16.68 8.33 -14.48
N ARG A 188 17.93 8.15 -14.06
CA ARG A 188 19.07 8.47 -14.90
C ARG A 188 19.34 7.28 -15.84
N GLU A 189 19.86 7.52 -17.02
CA GLU A 189 20.27 6.47 -17.95
C GLU A 189 21.20 5.47 -17.24
N GLY A 190 20.89 4.16 -17.27
CA GLY A 190 21.75 3.17 -16.61
C GLY A 190 21.05 2.03 -15.85
N GLY A 191 19.81 1.69 -16.16
CA GLY A 191 19.21 0.42 -15.68
C GLY A 191 18.39 0.48 -14.39
N GLY A 192 18.36 1.60 -13.65
CA GLY A 192 17.57 1.74 -12.42
C GLY A 192 16.07 1.53 -12.62
N SER A 193 15.53 1.97 -13.76
CA SER A 193 14.13 1.78 -14.10
C SER A 193 13.77 0.30 -14.33
N ARG A 194 14.68 -0.50 -14.88
CA ARG A 194 14.47 -1.94 -15.10
C ARG A 194 14.45 -2.70 -13.78
N ARG A 195 15.44 -2.45 -12.92
CA ARG A 195 15.53 -3.07 -11.57
C ARG A 195 14.31 -2.76 -10.73
N LEU A 196 13.85 -1.50 -10.74
CA LEU A 196 12.66 -1.10 -10.02
C LEU A 196 11.39 -1.76 -10.56
N ARG A 197 11.19 -1.82 -11.89
CA ARG A 197 10.04 -2.50 -12.49
C ARG A 197 10.03 -3.98 -12.12
N GLU A 198 11.17 -4.62 -12.11
CA GLU A 198 11.31 -6.02 -11.69
C GLU A 198 10.98 -6.19 -10.21
N LEU A 199 11.48 -5.31 -9.34
CA LEU A 199 11.15 -5.29 -7.92
C LEU A 199 9.64 -5.12 -7.70
N VAL A 200 9.02 -4.11 -8.31
CA VAL A 200 7.58 -3.86 -8.24
C VAL A 200 6.78 -5.06 -8.77
N ARG A 201 7.25 -5.73 -9.81
CA ARG A 201 6.61 -6.96 -10.33
C ARG A 201 6.68 -8.11 -9.34
N ARG A 202 7.84 -8.35 -8.71
CA ARG A 202 8.00 -9.38 -7.68
C ARG A 202 7.02 -9.18 -6.53
N PHE A 203 6.85 -7.95 -6.04
CA PHE A 203 5.89 -7.67 -4.97
C PHE A 203 4.43 -7.88 -5.37
N LYS A 204 4.09 -7.80 -6.65
CA LYS A 204 2.74 -8.12 -7.14
C LYS A 204 2.45 -9.61 -7.20
N THR A 205 3.48 -10.44 -7.28
CA THR A 205 3.38 -11.89 -7.45
C THR A 205 3.66 -12.67 -6.16
N MET A 206 4.18 -12.04 -5.12
CA MET A 206 4.35 -12.60 -3.78
C MET A 206 3.06 -12.47 -2.97
#